data_b719391500b0bb2eccbbc3c3f273fccd
#
_entry.id   b719391500b0bb2eccbbc3c3f273fccd
#
_cell.length_a   1.000
_cell.length_b   1.000
_cell.length_c   1.000
_cell.angle_alpha   90.00
_cell.angle_beta   90.00
_cell.angle_gamma   90.00
#
_symmetry.space_group_name_H-M   'P 1'
#
loop_
_entity.id
_entity.type
_entity.pdbx_description
1 polymer ?
#
loop_
_entity_poly.entity_id
_entity_poly.type
_entity_poly.pdbx_seq_one_letter_code
_entity_poly.pdbx_strand_id
1 'polypeptide(L)'
;MVLSVIAIMLLPMLPGVVAQPDPSIGNWELGIDYPQEDDSNPFVVSIGGSSLINFWVANDGLFNIKVTFEYEVPWDAQFSGPESATIGPGANSSFSMMVAGIDVYSIDAMTKDAFTISANLEKRSGIPALIPETQEKTGDLEIPEICQLNVDIADAVGPINAGTDTVLRVTVTNRGNARDKIREIDISDDCPLLTTNEGLDVLLSRNIEKGASTTADLGVMVSESHPKRNCRIEVTIASEGADGAQLSTDFTRVNVEPPPTQNNDPDETGDSTDPVEVVTSNLPAPGLSVILSILIGALIARTSRRF
;
A
#
# COMPACT_ATOMS: atom_id res chain seq x y z
N MET A 1 15.00 78.61 64.91
CA MET A 1 16.26 77.92 64.74
C MET A 1 16.01 76.43 64.62
N VAL A 2 15.92 75.95 63.37
CA VAL A 2 15.55 74.54 63.06
C VAL A 2 16.77 73.97 62.31
N LEU A 3 17.46 73.02 62.96
CA LEU A 3 18.60 72.27 62.38
C LEU A 3 18.02 71.10 61.54
N SER A 4 18.16 71.18 60.21
CA SER A 4 17.88 70.08 59.31
C SER A 4 19.11 69.15 59.25
N VAL A 5 19.01 67.94 59.73
CA VAL A 5 20.01 66.89 59.60
C VAL A 5 19.74 66.15 58.27
N ILE A 6 20.67 66.34 57.36
CA ILE A 6 20.65 65.60 56.04
C ILE A 6 21.39 64.27 56.29
N ALA A 7 20.66 63.15 56.37
CA ALA A 7 21.22 61.81 56.36
C ALA A 7 21.53 61.37 54.92
N ILE A 8 22.83 61.38 54.55
CA ILE A 8 23.31 60.82 53.29
C ILE A 8 23.30 59.29 53.40
N MET A 9 22.37 58.63 52.74
CA MET A 9 22.41 57.17 52.58
C MET A 9 23.50 56.79 51.58
N LEU A 10 24.65 56.29 52.07
CA LEU A 10 25.58 55.55 51.24
C LEU A 10 25.00 54.18 50.90
N LEU A 11 24.51 54.00 49.69
CA LEU A 11 24.25 52.68 49.13
C LEU A 11 25.58 52.02 48.78
N PRO A 12 25.90 50.82 49.31
CA PRO A 12 27.05 50.04 48.82
C PRO A 12 26.73 49.61 47.37
N MET A 13 27.53 50.09 46.40
CA MET A 13 27.59 49.49 45.08
C MET A 13 28.12 48.08 45.22
N LEU A 14 27.24 47.09 45.17
CA LEU A 14 27.61 45.71 44.94
C LEU A 14 28.26 45.62 43.56
N PRO A 15 29.50 45.13 43.42
CA PRO A 15 30.05 44.86 42.11
C PRO A 15 29.13 43.84 41.45
N GLY A 16 28.57 44.19 40.27
CA GLY A 16 27.81 43.25 39.44
C GLY A 16 28.69 42.03 39.22
N VAL A 17 28.26 40.89 39.69
CA VAL A 17 28.85 39.61 39.31
C VAL A 17 28.57 39.49 37.81
N VAL A 18 29.55 39.88 36.99
CA VAL A 18 29.59 39.50 35.59
C VAL A 18 29.67 37.99 35.63
N ALA A 19 28.60 37.32 35.24
CA ALA A 19 28.64 35.88 35.02
C ALA A 19 29.81 35.63 34.07
N GLN A 20 30.88 35.04 34.60
CA GLN A 20 32.01 34.60 33.81
C GLN A 20 31.40 33.61 32.80
N PRO A 21 31.57 33.79 31.45
CA PRO A 21 31.14 32.79 30.52
C PRO A 21 31.78 31.49 30.98
N ASP A 22 30.94 30.48 31.17
CA ASP A 22 31.39 29.12 31.47
C ASP A 22 32.53 28.81 30.49
N PRO A 23 33.68 28.37 30.92
CA PRO A 23 34.73 27.96 30.02
C PRO A 23 34.25 26.65 29.36
N SER A 24 33.36 26.78 28.38
CA SER A 24 33.01 25.67 27.56
C SER A 24 34.27 25.16 26.88
N ILE A 25 34.74 24.01 27.34
CA ILE A 25 35.93 23.32 26.81
C ILE A 25 35.59 22.83 25.41
N GLY A 26 35.32 23.76 24.50
CA GLY A 26 34.97 23.55 23.10
C GLY A 26 33.59 22.90 22.94
N ASN A 27 32.71 23.59 22.25
CA ASN A 27 31.42 23.05 21.86
C ASN A 27 31.62 22.01 20.74
N TRP A 28 30.83 20.99 20.79
CA TRP A 28 30.63 20.10 19.67
C TRP A 28 29.13 20.02 19.39
N GLU A 29 28.75 19.69 18.15
CA GLU A 29 27.37 19.70 17.75
C GLU A 29 27.06 18.49 16.82
N LEU A 30 25.92 17.85 17.07
CA LEU A 30 25.32 16.87 16.17
C LEU A 30 24.25 17.57 15.34
N GLY A 31 24.21 17.35 14.04
CA GLY A 31 23.17 17.85 13.14
C GLY A 31 22.73 16.83 12.13
N ILE A 32 21.53 17.00 11.59
CA ILE A 32 20.96 16.18 10.50
C ILE A 32 20.90 17.03 9.23
N ASP A 33 21.25 16.44 8.08
CA ASP A 33 21.07 17.05 6.78
C ASP A 33 19.66 16.71 6.27
N TYR A 34 18.70 17.57 6.53
CA TYR A 34 17.32 17.39 6.11
C TYR A 34 17.20 17.53 4.57
N PRO A 35 16.22 16.83 3.91
CA PRO A 35 16.06 16.85 2.46
C PRO A 35 15.79 18.22 1.85
N GLN A 36 15.26 19.15 2.63
CA GLN A 36 15.10 20.57 2.34
C GLN A 36 15.67 21.36 3.52
N GLU A 37 15.96 22.64 3.34
CA GLU A 37 16.52 23.50 4.42
C GLU A 37 15.55 23.72 5.61
N ASP A 38 14.58 22.83 5.78
CA ASP A 38 13.56 22.86 6.82
C ASP A 38 13.53 21.51 7.54
N ASP A 39 13.83 21.52 8.82
CA ASP A 39 13.85 20.36 9.70
C ASP A 39 12.47 19.72 9.92
N SER A 40 11.39 20.37 9.47
CA SER A 40 10.04 19.83 9.44
C SER A 40 9.76 18.90 8.25
N ASN A 41 10.66 18.82 7.26
CA ASN A 41 10.47 17.95 6.10
C ASN A 41 10.93 16.52 6.40
N PRO A 42 10.03 15.53 6.23
CA PRO A 42 10.35 14.15 6.50
C PRO A 42 11.27 13.55 5.44
N PHE A 43 12.02 12.54 5.84
CA PHE A 43 12.74 11.65 4.92
C PHE A 43 11.75 10.63 4.35
N VAL A 44 11.44 10.75 3.05
CA VAL A 44 10.52 9.82 2.41
C VAL A 44 11.19 8.46 2.23
N VAL A 45 10.51 7.41 2.72
CA VAL A 45 10.95 6.03 2.54
C VAL A 45 10.77 5.64 1.08
N SER A 46 11.74 4.93 0.49
CA SER A 46 11.62 4.41 -0.86
C SER A 46 10.56 3.31 -0.94
N ILE A 47 10.03 3.01 -2.13
CA ILE A 47 9.11 1.88 -2.36
C ILE A 47 9.75 0.54 -1.94
N GLY A 48 11.08 0.46 -1.98
CA GLY A 48 11.85 -0.70 -1.49
C GLY A 48 11.97 -0.79 0.04
N GLY A 49 11.32 0.10 0.80
CA GLY A 49 11.33 0.06 2.26
C GLY A 49 12.62 0.54 2.90
N SER A 50 13.32 1.50 2.28
CA SER A 50 14.57 2.05 2.80
C SER A 50 14.65 3.56 2.68
N SER A 51 15.43 4.19 3.59
CA SER A 51 15.76 5.62 3.54
C SER A 51 17.21 5.84 4.00
N LEU A 52 17.91 6.79 3.37
CA LEU A 52 19.26 7.20 3.73
C LEU A 52 19.19 8.54 4.44
N ILE A 53 19.73 8.61 5.66
CA ILE A 53 19.76 9.80 6.49
C ILE A 53 21.20 10.23 6.63
N ASN A 54 21.53 11.42 6.17
CA ASN A 54 22.82 12.03 6.36
C ASN A 54 22.82 12.90 7.62
N PHE A 55 23.90 12.82 8.38
CA PHE A 55 24.10 13.61 9.58
C PHE A 55 25.57 13.99 9.74
N TRP A 56 25.86 14.92 10.61
CA TRP A 56 27.20 15.41 10.82
C TRP A 56 27.49 15.68 12.29
N VAL A 57 28.77 15.66 12.63
CA VAL A 57 29.29 16.09 13.93
C VAL A 57 30.36 17.16 13.71
N ALA A 58 30.12 18.35 14.24
CA ALA A 58 31.07 19.44 14.27
C ALA A 58 31.79 19.47 15.62
N ASN A 59 33.08 19.72 15.60
CA ASN A 59 33.90 19.89 16.79
C ASN A 59 34.62 21.24 16.75
N ASP A 60 34.02 22.26 17.35
CA ASP A 60 34.58 23.61 17.43
C ASP A 60 35.66 23.73 18.54
N GLY A 61 35.94 22.62 19.28
CA GLY A 61 36.93 22.56 20.31
C GLY A 61 38.35 22.50 19.79
N LEU A 62 39.30 22.68 20.73
CA LEU A 62 40.75 22.65 20.45
C LEU A 62 41.35 21.24 20.46
N PHE A 63 40.59 20.24 20.86
CA PHE A 63 41.02 18.83 21.00
C PHE A 63 40.18 17.88 20.22
N ASN A 64 40.74 16.75 19.79
CA ASN A 64 39.94 15.69 19.16
C ASN A 64 38.90 15.18 20.15
N ILE A 65 37.71 14.89 19.65
CA ILE A 65 36.67 14.19 20.38
C ILE A 65 36.45 12.83 19.75
N LYS A 66 36.12 11.82 20.57
CA LYS A 66 35.57 10.54 20.13
C LYS A 66 34.14 10.47 20.61
N VAL A 67 33.23 10.24 19.69
CA VAL A 67 31.79 10.05 19.95
C VAL A 67 31.39 8.64 19.58
N THR A 68 30.41 8.08 20.29
CA THR A 68 29.71 6.84 19.95
C THR A 68 28.29 7.18 19.56
N PHE A 69 27.74 6.46 18.58
CA PHE A 69 26.41 6.71 18.07
C PHE A 69 25.45 5.61 18.49
N GLU A 70 24.22 6.01 18.79
CA GLU A 70 23.07 5.14 19.04
C GLU A 70 21.92 5.60 18.15
N TYR A 71 21.10 4.66 17.66
CA TYR A 71 20.05 4.92 16.71
C TYR A 71 18.76 4.29 17.17
N GLU A 72 17.68 5.05 17.13
CA GLU A 72 16.32 4.55 17.30
C GLU A 72 15.55 4.79 16.00
N VAL A 73 14.88 3.76 15.50
CA VAL A 73 14.12 3.81 14.26
C VAL A 73 12.72 3.22 14.46
N PRO A 74 11.70 3.76 13.80
CA PRO A 74 10.33 3.30 13.94
C PRO A 74 10.06 1.99 13.16
N TRP A 75 8.86 1.43 13.35
CA TRP A 75 8.28 0.30 12.62
C TRP A 75 9.12 -0.97 12.64
N ASP A 76 9.86 -1.22 13.72
CA ASP A 76 10.79 -2.36 13.86
C ASP A 76 11.80 -2.46 12.70
N ALA A 77 12.11 -1.34 12.05
CA ALA A 77 13.04 -1.26 10.94
C ALA A 77 14.46 -1.63 11.38
N GLN A 78 15.25 -2.09 10.43
CA GLN A 78 16.68 -2.32 10.61
C GLN A 78 17.44 -1.03 10.28
N PHE A 79 18.57 -0.82 10.95
CA PHE A 79 19.45 0.29 10.63
C PHE A 79 20.90 -0.18 10.47
N SER A 80 21.66 0.61 9.72
CA SER A 80 23.11 0.46 9.58
C SER A 80 23.75 1.83 9.51
N GLY A 81 24.74 2.06 10.38
CA GLY A 81 25.47 3.32 10.47
C GLY A 81 26.79 3.15 11.23
N PRO A 82 27.62 4.19 11.36
CA PRO A 82 28.85 4.13 12.13
C PRO A 82 28.55 3.95 13.62
N GLU A 83 29.30 3.09 14.30
CA GLU A 83 29.18 2.90 15.75
C GLU A 83 29.91 4.01 16.53
N SER A 84 31.00 4.58 15.98
CA SER A 84 31.76 5.66 16.61
C SER A 84 32.59 6.40 15.57
N ALA A 85 32.99 7.64 15.92
CA ALA A 85 33.89 8.43 15.11
C ALA A 85 34.85 9.28 15.99
N THR A 86 36.00 9.64 15.41
CA THR A 86 36.91 10.62 16.00
C THR A 86 36.93 11.86 15.14
N ILE A 87 36.58 13.01 15.71
CA ILE A 87 36.48 14.29 15.01
C ILE A 87 37.63 15.20 15.51
N GLY A 88 38.43 15.69 14.56
CA GLY A 88 39.55 16.59 14.86
C GLY A 88 39.08 17.97 15.33
N PRO A 89 39.98 18.77 15.91
CA PRO A 89 39.68 20.13 16.34
C PRO A 89 39.31 21.01 15.13
N GLY A 90 38.22 21.77 15.23
CA GLY A 90 37.71 22.65 14.17
C GLY A 90 37.15 21.90 12.96
N ALA A 91 36.95 20.59 13.04
CA ALA A 91 36.47 19.77 11.92
C ALA A 91 34.97 19.54 12.03
N ASN A 92 34.32 19.47 10.85
CA ASN A 92 32.97 18.96 10.65
C ASN A 92 33.07 17.66 9.84
N SER A 93 32.51 16.58 10.34
CA SER A 93 32.53 15.25 9.70
C SER A 93 31.14 14.76 9.43
N SER A 94 30.88 14.39 8.19
CA SER A 94 29.58 13.86 7.74
C SER A 94 29.56 12.33 7.77
N PHE A 95 28.40 11.80 8.08
CA PHE A 95 28.10 10.39 8.22
C PHE A 95 26.75 10.07 7.57
N SER A 96 26.44 8.80 7.42
CA SER A 96 25.12 8.38 6.97
C SER A 96 24.62 7.17 7.76
N MET A 97 23.31 7.15 8.01
CA MET A 97 22.56 6.02 8.53
C MET A 97 21.59 5.53 7.45
N MET A 98 21.62 4.25 7.17
CA MET A 98 20.63 3.59 6.33
C MET A 98 19.57 2.94 7.20
N VAL A 99 18.31 3.28 6.98
CA VAL A 99 17.14 2.57 7.53
C VAL A 99 16.60 1.66 6.45
N ALA A 100 16.23 0.41 6.78
CA ALA A 100 15.77 -0.58 5.82
C ALA A 100 14.79 -1.58 6.44
N GLY A 101 14.11 -2.36 5.59
CA GLY A 101 13.21 -3.42 6.04
C GLY A 101 11.81 -2.93 6.42
N ILE A 102 11.44 -1.71 6.03
CA ILE A 102 10.10 -1.16 6.25
C ILE A 102 9.14 -1.75 5.20
N ASP A 103 8.06 -2.39 5.66
CA ASP A 103 6.98 -2.84 4.75
C ASP A 103 6.03 -1.68 4.44
N VAL A 104 6.39 -0.89 3.42
CA VAL A 104 5.64 0.30 3.00
C VAL A 104 4.21 -0.01 2.53
N TYR A 105 3.92 -1.27 2.14
CA TYR A 105 2.58 -1.68 1.73
C TYR A 105 1.67 -2.01 2.91
N SER A 106 2.23 -2.42 4.05
CA SER A 106 1.45 -2.71 5.26
C SER A 106 1.04 -1.45 6.03
N ILE A 107 1.83 -0.37 5.91
CA ILE A 107 1.59 0.91 6.58
C ILE A 107 0.78 1.82 5.65
N ASP A 108 -0.08 2.67 6.21
CA ASP A 108 -0.88 3.60 5.41
C ASP A 108 -0.01 4.71 4.83
N ALA A 109 -0.35 5.16 3.63
CA ALA A 109 0.34 6.25 2.97
C ALA A 109 0.42 7.52 3.84
N MET A 110 1.49 8.30 3.70
CA MET A 110 1.75 9.55 4.42
C MET A 110 1.81 9.42 5.96
N THR A 111 1.88 8.19 6.48
CA THR A 111 2.16 7.95 7.90
C THR A 111 3.57 8.41 8.20
N LYS A 112 3.72 9.20 9.29
CA LYS A 112 5.00 9.68 9.78
C LYS A 112 5.31 9.07 11.13
N ASP A 113 6.59 8.77 11.35
CA ASP A 113 7.09 8.38 12.66
C ASP A 113 8.55 8.80 12.82
N ALA A 114 8.96 9.05 14.05
CA ALA A 114 10.25 9.66 14.35
C ALA A 114 11.38 8.62 14.41
N PHE A 115 12.54 9.02 13.93
CA PHE A 115 13.82 8.39 14.25
C PHE A 115 14.67 9.31 15.14
N THR A 116 15.58 8.74 15.90
CA THR A 116 16.51 9.50 16.75
C THR A 116 17.94 9.05 16.49
N ILE A 117 18.84 10.02 16.39
CA ILE A 117 20.30 9.81 16.38
C ILE A 117 20.84 10.43 17.66
N SER A 118 21.47 9.61 18.49
CA SER A 118 22.15 10.06 19.71
C SER A 118 23.66 9.93 19.54
N ALA A 119 24.39 10.97 19.88
CA ALA A 119 25.84 10.98 19.91
C ALA A 119 26.33 11.19 21.35
N ASN A 120 27.10 10.25 21.86
CA ASN A 120 27.64 10.26 23.22
C ASN A 120 29.15 10.56 23.19
N LEU A 121 29.60 11.60 23.88
CA LEU A 121 31.01 11.91 23.98
C LEU A 121 31.73 10.87 24.83
N GLU A 122 32.57 10.03 24.23
CA GLU A 122 33.35 8.99 24.91
C GLU A 122 34.67 9.53 25.45
N LYS A 123 35.41 10.30 24.60
CA LYS A 123 36.73 10.78 24.93
C LYS A 123 36.99 12.19 24.41
N ARG A 124 37.80 12.95 25.11
CA ARG A 124 38.35 14.24 24.69
C ARG A 124 39.87 14.18 24.81
N SER A 125 40.62 14.45 23.75
CA SER A 125 42.09 14.30 23.68
C SER A 125 42.59 12.92 24.12
N GLY A 126 41.87 11.83 23.83
CA GLY A 126 42.22 10.47 24.25
C GLY A 126 41.88 10.11 25.70
N ILE A 127 41.44 11.07 26.50
CA ILE A 127 41.04 10.89 27.90
C ILE A 127 39.53 10.67 27.97
N PRO A 128 39.05 9.68 28.73
CA PRO A 128 37.60 9.48 28.91
C PRO A 128 36.91 10.76 29.42
N ALA A 129 35.74 11.07 28.88
CA ALA A 129 34.93 12.18 29.34
C ALA A 129 34.50 11.93 30.81
N LEU A 130 34.82 12.84 31.69
CA LEU A 130 34.48 12.72 33.13
C LEU A 130 33.01 13.00 33.39
N ILE A 131 32.38 13.80 32.52
CA ILE A 131 30.98 14.14 32.56
C ILE A 131 30.39 13.60 31.25
N PRO A 132 29.33 12.77 31.30
CA PRO A 132 28.64 12.33 30.11
C PRO A 132 28.03 13.53 29.38
N GLU A 133 28.36 13.69 28.12
CA GLU A 133 27.75 14.67 27.23
C GLU A 133 27.06 13.89 26.09
N THR A 134 25.75 14.03 25.99
CA THR A 134 24.93 13.41 24.92
C THR A 134 24.25 14.51 24.16
N GLN A 135 24.23 14.38 22.83
CA GLN A 135 23.40 15.18 21.96
C GLN A 135 22.48 14.27 21.17
N GLU A 136 21.25 14.70 21.01
CA GLU A 136 20.21 13.96 20.30
C GLU A 136 19.61 14.84 19.22
N LYS A 137 19.34 14.23 18.08
CA LYS A 137 18.58 14.84 16.98
C LYS A 137 17.54 13.86 16.49
N THR A 138 16.35 14.37 16.29
CA THR A 138 15.20 13.60 15.76
C THR A 138 14.81 14.14 14.40
N GLY A 139 14.29 13.27 13.56
CA GLY A 139 13.65 13.62 12.31
C GLY A 139 12.54 12.63 12.04
N ASP A 140 11.70 12.92 11.04
CA ASP A 140 10.59 12.07 10.67
C ASP A 140 10.91 11.26 9.42
N LEU A 141 10.52 9.99 9.44
CA LEU A 141 10.36 9.16 8.25
C LEU A 141 8.90 9.24 7.79
N GLU A 142 8.67 9.30 6.48
CA GLU A 142 7.32 9.31 5.89
C GLU A 142 7.16 8.17 4.90
N ILE A 143 6.06 7.44 5.02
CA ILE A 143 5.67 6.38 4.07
C ILE A 143 5.15 7.03 2.79
N PRO A 144 5.71 6.70 1.61
CA PRO A 144 5.23 7.24 0.34
C PRO A 144 3.82 6.75 0.02
N GLU A 145 3.08 7.54 -0.73
CA GLU A 145 1.83 7.08 -1.33
C GLU A 145 2.13 6.14 -2.51
N ILE A 146 1.55 4.94 -2.46
CA ILE A 146 1.72 3.90 -3.48
C ILE A 146 0.34 3.53 -4.01
N CYS A 147 0.03 3.99 -5.23
CA CYS A 147 -1.18 3.65 -5.95
C CYS A 147 -0.91 2.46 -6.86
N GLN A 148 -1.53 1.31 -6.58
CA GLN A 148 -1.32 0.09 -7.34
C GLN A 148 -2.61 -0.72 -7.45
N LEU A 149 -3.29 -0.60 -8.58
CA LEU A 149 -4.45 -1.43 -8.92
C LEU A 149 -3.99 -2.67 -9.70
N ASN A 150 -4.66 -3.80 -9.44
CA ASN A 150 -4.49 -5.05 -10.17
C ASN A 150 -5.84 -5.50 -10.70
N VAL A 151 -5.94 -5.74 -12.02
CA VAL A 151 -7.10 -6.32 -12.66
C VAL A 151 -6.91 -7.82 -12.82
N ASP A 152 -8.01 -8.58 -12.69
CA ASP A 152 -8.10 -10.02 -12.90
C ASP A 152 -9.43 -10.30 -13.62
N ILE A 153 -9.37 -10.98 -14.76
CA ILE A 153 -10.53 -11.40 -15.54
C ILE A 153 -10.72 -12.91 -15.43
N ALA A 154 -11.87 -13.32 -14.92
CA ALA A 154 -12.15 -14.74 -14.73
C ALA A 154 -12.19 -15.49 -16.07
N ASP A 155 -11.70 -16.72 -16.07
CA ASP A 155 -11.76 -17.59 -17.23
C ASP A 155 -13.21 -17.88 -17.63
N ALA A 156 -13.45 -17.96 -18.94
CA ALA A 156 -14.74 -18.34 -19.48
C ALA A 156 -15.10 -19.78 -19.08
N VAL A 157 -16.32 -20.00 -18.62
CA VAL A 157 -16.83 -21.33 -18.24
C VAL A 157 -17.23 -22.11 -19.49
N GLY A 158 -16.27 -22.80 -20.11
CA GLY A 158 -16.50 -23.64 -21.29
C GLY A 158 -16.61 -22.86 -22.61
N PRO A 159 -16.89 -23.56 -23.71
CA PRO A 159 -17.09 -22.94 -25.03
C PRO A 159 -18.40 -22.19 -25.10
N ILE A 160 -18.41 -21.11 -25.88
CA ILE A 160 -19.59 -20.29 -26.18
C ILE A 160 -20.03 -20.60 -27.58
N ASN A 161 -21.33 -20.83 -27.80
CA ASN A 161 -21.87 -21.03 -29.14
C ASN A 161 -22.00 -19.69 -29.88
N ALA A 162 -21.74 -19.68 -31.18
CA ALA A 162 -22.02 -18.53 -32.02
C ALA A 162 -23.53 -18.18 -31.94
N GLY A 163 -23.82 -16.89 -31.85
CA GLY A 163 -25.19 -16.38 -31.65
C GLY A 163 -25.66 -16.35 -30.19
N THR A 164 -24.75 -16.59 -29.23
CA THR A 164 -25.05 -16.47 -27.79
C THR A 164 -24.17 -15.43 -27.09
N ASP A 165 -24.53 -15.09 -25.88
CA ASP A 165 -23.80 -14.21 -25.00
C ASP A 165 -23.28 -14.95 -23.75
N THR A 166 -22.26 -14.38 -23.12
CA THR A 166 -21.73 -14.81 -21.84
C THR A 166 -21.31 -13.61 -21.01
N VAL A 167 -21.01 -13.87 -19.76
CA VAL A 167 -20.56 -12.85 -18.83
C VAL A 167 -19.22 -13.29 -18.24
N LEU A 168 -18.23 -12.39 -18.30
CA LEU A 168 -16.92 -12.54 -17.68
C LEU A 168 -16.85 -11.65 -16.46
N ARG A 169 -16.51 -12.22 -15.32
CA ARG A 169 -16.30 -11.43 -14.10
C ARG A 169 -14.94 -10.81 -14.11
N VAL A 170 -14.89 -9.49 -13.91
CA VAL A 170 -13.66 -8.71 -13.75
C VAL A 170 -13.56 -8.25 -12.31
N THR A 171 -12.42 -8.51 -11.70
CA THR A 171 -12.10 -8.13 -10.33
C THR A 171 -10.95 -7.13 -10.35
N VAL A 172 -11.10 -6.01 -9.66
CA VAL A 172 -10.01 -5.05 -9.46
C VAL A 172 -9.68 -4.98 -7.98
N THR A 173 -8.41 -5.20 -7.65
CA THR A 173 -7.88 -5.21 -6.29
C THR A 173 -6.88 -4.08 -6.11
N ASN A 174 -7.03 -3.30 -5.04
CA ASN A 174 -6.03 -2.30 -4.64
C ASN A 174 -4.91 -2.98 -3.84
N ARG A 175 -3.72 -3.04 -4.42
CA ARG A 175 -2.50 -3.56 -3.80
C ARG A 175 -1.56 -2.46 -3.29
N GLY A 176 -1.95 -1.20 -3.45
CA GLY A 176 -1.24 -0.05 -2.89
C GLY A 176 -1.48 0.13 -1.40
N ASN A 177 -0.92 1.18 -0.83
CA ASN A 177 -1.09 1.54 0.58
C ASN A 177 -2.02 2.73 0.82
N ALA A 178 -2.59 3.29 -0.25
CA ALA A 178 -3.58 4.36 -0.22
C ALA A 178 -4.88 3.92 -0.88
N ARG A 179 -5.97 4.65 -0.62
CA ARG A 179 -7.22 4.51 -1.38
C ARG A 179 -6.99 4.96 -2.82
N ASP A 180 -7.50 4.20 -3.78
CA ASP A 180 -7.34 4.48 -5.21
C ASP A 180 -8.66 4.33 -5.96
N LYS A 181 -8.67 4.73 -7.22
CA LYS A 181 -9.81 4.66 -8.12
C LYS A 181 -9.33 4.40 -9.54
N ILE A 182 -10.17 3.75 -10.33
CA ILE A 182 -9.87 3.53 -11.74
C ILE A 182 -10.15 4.81 -12.51
N ARG A 183 -9.17 5.30 -13.25
CA ARG A 183 -9.27 6.46 -14.14
C ARG A 183 -9.82 6.09 -15.51
N GLU A 184 -9.38 4.96 -16.05
CA GLU A 184 -9.68 4.52 -17.40
C GLU A 184 -9.72 2.99 -17.47
N ILE A 185 -10.61 2.46 -18.29
CA ILE A 185 -10.70 1.04 -18.61
C ILE A 185 -10.65 0.93 -20.13
N ASP A 186 -9.71 0.15 -20.64
CA ASP A 186 -9.63 -0.22 -22.06
C ASP A 186 -9.92 -1.72 -22.20
N ILE A 187 -10.80 -2.06 -23.15
CA ILE A 187 -11.18 -3.43 -23.45
C ILE A 187 -10.85 -3.69 -24.91
N SER A 188 -10.06 -4.72 -25.17
CA SER A 188 -9.71 -5.13 -26.52
C SER A 188 -9.93 -6.62 -26.72
N ASP A 189 -10.23 -7.01 -27.97
CA ASP A 189 -10.34 -8.41 -28.38
C ASP A 189 -9.67 -8.63 -29.74
N ASP A 190 -9.38 -9.88 -30.04
CA ASP A 190 -8.77 -10.29 -31.31
C ASP A 190 -9.74 -10.95 -32.30
N CYS A 191 -11.06 -10.87 -32.02
CA CYS A 191 -12.10 -11.51 -32.84
C CYS A 191 -13.10 -10.50 -33.41
N PRO A 192 -13.13 -10.24 -34.72
CA PRO A 192 -13.92 -9.15 -35.32
C PRO A 192 -15.45 -9.34 -35.28
N LEU A 193 -15.93 -10.53 -34.89
CA LEU A 193 -17.37 -10.87 -34.76
C LEU A 193 -17.78 -11.10 -33.28
N LEU A 194 -16.91 -10.65 -32.34
CA LEU A 194 -17.17 -10.59 -30.93
C LEU A 194 -17.37 -9.13 -30.53
N THR A 195 -18.29 -8.85 -29.63
CA THR A 195 -18.51 -7.51 -29.08
C THR A 195 -18.65 -7.57 -27.58
N THR A 196 -18.12 -6.56 -26.91
CA THR A 196 -18.24 -6.39 -25.45
C THR A 196 -19.21 -5.25 -25.15
N ASN A 197 -19.84 -5.29 -23.98
CA ASN A 197 -20.67 -4.20 -23.47
C ASN A 197 -19.90 -3.27 -22.52
N GLU A 198 -20.55 -2.18 -22.08
CA GLU A 198 -20.01 -1.19 -21.13
C GLU A 198 -20.22 -1.62 -19.66
N GLY A 199 -20.29 -2.92 -19.37
CA GLY A 199 -20.57 -3.44 -18.02
C GLY A 199 -19.53 -3.08 -16.96
N LEU A 200 -18.30 -2.72 -17.38
CA LEU A 200 -17.23 -2.32 -16.48
C LEU A 200 -17.27 -0.83 -16.07
N ASP A 201 -18.06 0.02 -16.72
CA ASP A 201 -18.10 1.47 -16.43
C ASP A 201 -18.49 1.77 -14.98
N VAL A 202 -19.26 0.89 -14.36
CA VAL A 202 -19.62 0.99 -12.95
C VAL A 202 -18.39 1.02 -12.02
N LEU A 203 -17.27 0.46 -12.43
CA LEU A 203 -16.02 0.46 -11.68
C LEU A 203 -15.37 1.83 -11.65
N LEU A 204 -15.54 2.66 -12.67
CA LEU A 204 -14.99 4.03 -12.76
C LEU A 204 -15.49 4.96 -11.65
N SER A 205 -16.65 4.66 -11.06
CA SER A 205 -17.24 5.47 -10.00
C SER A 205 -16.85 5.01 -8.59
N ARG A 206 -16.11 3.91 -8.44
CA ARG A 206 -15.85 3.27 -7.16
C ARG A 206 -14.47 3.63 -6.62
N ASN A 207 -14.43 4.05 -5.35
CA ASN A 207 -13.20 4.10 -4.58
C ASN A 207 -12.89 2.70 -4.06
N ILE A 208 -11.63 2.30 -4.13
CA ILE A 208 -11.13 1.00 -3.70
C ILE A 208 -10.14 1.26 -2.57
N GLU A 209 -10.56 0.92 -1.34
CA GLU A 209 -9.72 1.06 -0.16
C GLU A 209 -8.50 0.12 -0.24
N LYS A 210 -7.44 0.42 0.49
CA LYS A 210 -6.25 -0.42 0.63
C LYS A 210 -6.62 -1.87 0.92
N GLY A 211 -6.13 -2.81 0.12
CA GLY A 211 -6.38 -4.24 0.25
C GLY A 211 -7.79 -4.68 -0.15
N ALA A 212 -8.68 -3.75 -0.52
CA ALA A 212 -10.04 -4.08 -0.96
C ALA A 212 -10.10 -4.47 -2.44
N SER A 213 -11.17 -5.17 -2.81
CA SER A 213 -11.48 -5.53 -4.19
C SER A 213 -12.88 -5.10 -4.57
N THR A 214 -13.08 -4.80 -5.84
CA THR A 214 -14.39 -4.53 -6.44
C THR A 214 -14.56 -5.38 -7.69
N THR A 215 -15.80 -5.75 -8.01
CA THR A 215 -16.10 -6.60 -9.17
C THR A 215 -17.16 -5.98 -10.05
N ALA A 216 -17.09 -6.27 -11.35
CA ALA A 216 -18.15 -6.02 -12.31
C ALA A 216 -18.18 -7.13 -13.36
N ASP A 217 -19.28 -7.20 -14.08
CA ASP A 217 -19.51 -8.23 -15.08
C ASP A 217 -19.40 -7.61 -16.47
N LEU A 218 -18.50 -8.15 -17.30
CA LEU A 218 -18.31 -7.80 -18.70
C LEU A 218 -19.17 -8.74 -19.56
N GLY A 219 -20.21 -8.20 -20.24
CA GLY A 219 -20.98 -8.96 -21.20
C GLY A 219 -20.20 -9.12 -22.51
N VAL A 220 -20.16 -10.33 -23.02
CA VAL A 220 -19.53 -10.71 -24.29
C VAL A 220 -20.58 -11.34 -25.20
N MET A 221 -20.80 -10.75 -26.37
CA MET A 221 -21.74 -11.25 -27.36
C MET A 221 -20.99 -11.77 -28.59
N VAL A 222 -21.39 -12.94 -29.06
CA VAL A 222 -20.78 -13.59 -30.21
C VAL A 222 -21.80 -13.62 -31.37
N SER A 223 -21.40 -13.10 -32.53
CA SER A 223 -22.26 -13.12 -33.73
C SER A 223 -22.60 -14.56 -34.15
N GLU A 224 -23.80 -14.77 -34.67
CA GLU A 224 -24.25 -16.07 -35.23
C GLU A 224 -23.34 -16.59 -36.36
N SER A 225 -22.69 -15.68 -37.08
CA SER A 225 -21.75 -16.02 -38.18
C SER A 225 -20.33 -16.25 -37.74
N HIS A 226 -20.04 -16.24 -36.42
CA HIS A 226 -18.70 -16.39 -35.92
C HIS A 226 -18.14 -17.80 -36.20
N PRO A 227 -16.97 -17.92 -36.82
CA PRO A 227 -16.38 -19.22 -37.08
C PRO A 227 -15.85 -19.83 -35.75
N LYS A 228 -15.59 -21.12 -35.75
CA LYS A 228 -14.87 -21.76 -34.63
C LYS A 228 -13.52 -21.10 -34.44
N ARG A 229 -13.32 -20.46 -33.28
CA ARG A 229 -12.08 -19.72 -32.94
C ARG A 229 -11.92 -19.56 -31.46
N ASN A 230 -10.67 -19.46 -31.01
CA ASN A 230 -10.32 -19.08 -29.67
C ASN A 230 -10.02 -17.57 -29.65
N CYS A 231 -10.85 -16.79 -28.98
CA CYS A 231 -10.80 -15.33 -28.91
C CYS A 231 -10.13 -14.89 -27.62
N ARG A 232 -9.16 -14.01 -27.70
CA ARG A 232 -8.54 -13.35 -26.54
C ARG A 232 -9.32 -12.08 -26.25
N ILE A 233 -9.74 -11.90 -25.01
CA ILE A 233 -10.30 -10.66 -24.49
C ILE A 233 -9.36 -10.15 -23.42
N GLU A 234 -8.94 -8.89 -23.54
CA GLU A 234 -8.00 -8.23 -22.67
C GLU A 234 -8.64 -6.99 -22.02
N VAL A 235 -8.41 -6.82 -20.73
CA VAL A 235 -8.86 -5.66 -19.99
C VAL A 235 -7.62 -4.97 -19.39
N THR A 236 -7.46 -3.70 -19.70
CA THR A 236 -6.44 -2.84 -19.13
C THR A 236 -7.10 -1.73 -18.32
N ILE A 237 -6.59 -1.49 -17.12
CA ILE A 237 -7.04 -0.40 -16.25
C ILE A 237 -5.88 0.53 -15.93
N ALA A 238 -6.19 1.83 -15.73
CA ALA A 238 -5.27 2.84 -15.27
C ALA A 238 -5.69 3.36 -13.89
N SER A 239 -4.72 3.52 -12.98
CA SER A 239 -4.93 4.09 -11.65
C SER A 239 -5.12 5.61 -11.73
N GLU A 240 -6.11 6.17 -11.01
CA GLU A 240 -6.31 7.63 -10.86
C GLU A 240 -5.24 8.23 -9.94
N GLY A 241 -4.94 7.57 -8.81
CA GLY A 241 -3.95 8.06 -7.84
C GLY A 241 -2.52 8.11 -8.38
N ALA A 242 -2.21 7.32 -9.42
CA ALA A 242 -0.94 7.37 -10.14
C ALA A 242 -1.02 8.24 -11.43
N ASP A 243 -1.99 9.14 -11.55
CA ASP A 243 -2.23 9.97 -12.75
C ASP A 243 -2.33 9.18 -14.06
N GLY A 244 -2.76 7.91 -14.00
CA GLY A 244 -2.83 7.00 -15.13
C GLY A 244 -1.50 6.36 -15.53
N ALA A 245 -0.42 6.62 -14.81
CA ALA A 245 0.90 6.02 -15.11
C ALA A 245 1.01 4.55 -14.69
N GLN A 246 0.22 4.12 -13.67
CA GLN A 246 0.16 2.73 -13.27
C GLN A 246 -0.94 2.03 -14.06
N LEU A 247 -0.54 1.09 -14.90
CA LEU A 247 -1.42 0.25 -15.70
C LEU A 247 -1.40 -1.18 -15.16
N SER A 248 -2.56 -1.84 -15.22
CA SER A 248 -2.68 -3.27 -14.98
C SER A 248 -3.50 -3.90 -16.10
N THR A 249 -3.01 -4.99 -16.64
CA THR A 249 -3.62 -5.70 -17.77
C THR A 249 -3.76 -7.16 -17.44
N ASP A 250 -4.91 -7.73 -17.75
CA ASP A 250 -5.15 -9.17 -17.71
C ASP A 250 -6.01 -9.60 -18.88
N PHE A 251 -5.99 -10.87 -19.22
CA PHE A 251 -6.73 -11.42 -20.34
C PHE A 251 -7.28 -12.82 -20.07
N THR A 252 -8.40 -13.13 -20.71
CA THR A 252 -8.92 -14.49 -20.77
C THR A 252 -9.12 -14.94 -22.23
N ARG A 253 -9.40 -16.22 -22.42
CA ARG A 253 -9.70 -16.81 -23.72
C ARG A 253 -11.08 -17.42 -23.74
N VAL A 254 -11.85 -17.02 -24.75
CA VAL A 254 -13.18 -17.52 -25.01
C VAL A 254 -13.14 -18.44 -26.24
N ASN A 255 -13.46 -19.70 -26.05
CA ASN A 255 -13.53 -20.65 -27.15
C ASN A 255 -14.91 -20.58 -27.80
N VAL A 256 -15.01 -20.06 -29.04
CA VAL A 256 -16.27 -19.96 -29.80
C VAL A 256 -16.46 -21.21 -30.66
N GLU A 257 -17.65 -21.82 -30.56
CA GLU A 257 -18.03 -22.93 -31.40
C GLU A 257 -19.24 -22.55 -32.27
N PRO A 258 -19.32 -23.02 -33.53
CA PRO A 258 -20.47 -22.77 -34.38
C PRO A 258 -21.73 -23.42 -33.76
N PRO A 259 -22.91 -22.89 -34.01
CA PRO A 259 -24.14 -23.52 -33.57
C PRO A 259 -24.22 -24.96 -34.09
N PRO A 260 -24.80 -25.90 -33.34
CA PRO A 260 -24.95 -27.28 -33.80
C PRO A 260 -25.70 -27.29 -35.09
N THR A 261 -25.09 -27.80 -36.13
CA THR A 261 -25.79 -28.03 -37.43
C THR A 261 -26.94 -28.98 -37.17
N GLN A 262 -28.16 -28.51 -37.29
CA GLN A 262 -29.28 -29.45 -37.42
C GLN A 262 -29.05 -30.20 -38.75
N ASN A 263 -28.56 -31.42 -38.67
CA ASN A 263 -28.61 -32.34 -39.80
C ASN A 263 -30.11 -32.61 -40.08
N ASN A 264 -30.75 -31.73 -40.85
CA ASN A 264 -31.92 -32.13 -41.57
C ASN A 264 -31.44 -33.03 -42.67
N ASP A 265 -31.21 -34.30 -42.34
CA ASP A 265 -31.00 -35.37 -43.33
C ASP A 265 -32.35 -35.60 -44.00
N PRO A 266 -32.56 -35.22 -45.30
CA PRO A 266 -33.84 -35.37 -45.94
C PRO A 266 -34.03 -36.76 -46.56
N ASP A 267 -33.27 -37.76 -46.16
CA ASP A 267 -33.33 -39.09 -46.75
C ASP A 267 -33.47 -40.21 -45.70
N GLU A 268 -34.67 -40.33 -45.11
CA GLU A 268 -35.23 -41.64 -44.77
C GLU A 268 -36.72 -41.66 -45.13
N THR A 269 -37.03 -41.78 -46.46
CA THR A 269 -38.23 -42.43 -46.91
C THR A 269 -38.10 -43.94 -46.68
N GLY A 270 -38.17 -44.31 -45.41
CA GLY A 270 -38.31 -45.69 -44.94
C GLY A 270 -39.67 -45.86 -44.34
N ASP A 271 -40.58 -46.36 -45.16
CA ASP A 271 -41.88 -46.94 -44.78
C ASP A 271 -41.68 -48.04 -43.73
N SER A 272 -41.84 -47.68 -42.43
CA SER A 272 -42.09 -48.66 -41.41
C SER A 272 -43.20 -48.19 -40.48
N THR A 273 -44.36 -48.73 -40.72
CA THR A 273 -45.51 -48.80 -39.82
C THR A 273 -45.16 -49.61 -38.57
N ASP A 274 -44.42 -48.97 -37.60
CA ASP A 274 -44.36 -49.47 -36.24
C ASP A 274 -45.10 -48.47 -35.33
N PRO A 275 -45.89 -48.96 -34.37
CA PRO A 275 -46.70 -48.07 -33.52
C PRO A 275 -45.80 -47.30 -32.61
N VAL A 276 -45.98 -45.99 -32.51
CA VAL A 276 -45.31 -45.06 -31.59
C VAL A 276 -45.54 -45.57 -30.19
N GLU A 277 -44.49 -46.14 -29.60
CA GLU A 277 -44.43 -46.43 -28.17
C GLU A 277 -44.33 -45.12 -27.39
N VAL A 278 -45.45 -44.69 -26.80
CA VAL A 278 -45.47 -43.51 -25.91
C VAL A 278 -44.66 -43.86 -24.67
N VAL A 279 -43.40 -43.44 -24.63
CA VAL A 279 -42.60 -43.52 -23.43
C VAL A 279 -43.16 -42.47 -22.44
N THR A 280 -44.03 -42.92 -21.56
CA THR A 280 -44.39 -42.14 -20.35
C THR A 280 -43.18 -42.08 -19.45
N SER A 281 -42.45 -40.97 -19.47
CA SER A 281 -41.40 -40.69 -18.50
C SER A 281 -42.01 -40.54 -17.11
N ASN A 282 -41.95 -41.57 -16.30
CA ASN A 282 -42.23 -41.49 -14.88
C ASN A 282 -41.10 -40.70 -14.23
N LEU A 283 -41.27 -39.38 -14.09
CA LEU A 283 -40.47 -38.58 -13.17
C LEU A 283 -40.78 -39.09 -11.73
N PRO A 284 -39.79 -39.54 -10.97
CA PRO A 284 -40.05 -39.94 -9.59
C PRO A 284 -40.49 -38.67 -8.82
N ALA A 285 -41.75 -38.64 -8.40
CA ALA A 285 -42.21 -37.60 -7.47
C ALA A 285 -41.39 -37.67 -6.19
N PRO A 286 -40.94 -36.55 -5.62
CA PRO A 286 -40.25 -36.57 -4.37
C PRO A 286 -41.10 -37.23 -3.30
N GLY A 287 -40.60 -38.33 -2.75
CA GLY A 287 -41.34 -39.13 -1.78
C GLY A 287 -41.74 -38.30 -0.56
N LEU A 288 -42.92 -38.64 -0.01
CA LEU A 288 -43.49 -37.99 1.19
C LEU A 288 -42.49 -37.87 2.40
N SER A 289 -41.45 -38.68 2.42
CA SER A 289 -40.39 -38.67 3.41
C SER A 289 -39.54 -37.39 3.38
N VAL A 290 -39.34 -36.76 2.20
CA VAL A 290 -38.55 -35.53 2.09
C VAL A 290 -39.33 -34.34 2.59
N ILE A 291 -40.62 -34.31 2.37
CA ILE A 291 -41.52 -33.22 2.85
C ILE A 291 -41.63 -33.27 4.37
N LEU A 292 -41.69 -34.47 4.97
CA LEU A 292 -41.78 -34.64 6.42
C LEU A 292 -40.48 -34.18 7.12
N SER A 293 -39.31 -34.43 6.51
CA SER A 293 -37.99 -34.01 7.07
C SER A 293 -37.84 -32.49 7.12
N ILE A 294 -38.37 -31.77 6.11
CA ILE A 294 -38.31 -30.30 6.08
C ILE A 294 -39.24 -29.69 7.13
N LEU A 295 -40.42 -30.27 7.37
CA LEU A 295 -41.37 -29.83 8.39
C LEU A 295 -40.84 -30.05 9.83
N ILE A 296 -40.17 -31.18 10.10
CA ILE A 296 -39.58 -31.47 11.40
C ILE A 296 -38.39 -30.53 11.67
N GLY A 297 -37.52 -30.25 10.67
CA GLY A 297 -36.43 -29.31 10.79
C GLY A 297 -36.89 -27.88 11.11
N ALA A 298 -37.97 -27.41 10.50
CA ALA A 298 -38.53 -26.09 10.78
C ALA A 298 -39.16 -25.97 12.18
N LEU A 299 -39.73 -27.07 12.73
CA LEU A 299 -40.29 -27.08 14.11
C LEU A 299 -39.17 -27.01 15.15
N ILE A 300 -38.06 -27.71 14.96
CA ILE A 300 -36.93 -27.73 15.91
C ILE A 300 -36.21 -26.35 15.90
N ALA A 301 -36.06 -25.69 14.74
CA ALA A 301 -35.48 -24.38 14.66
C ALA A 301 -36.29 -23.28 15.35
N ARG A 302 -37.64 -23.48 15.47
CA ARG A 302 -38.56 -22.52 16.12
C ARG A 302 -38.55 -22.68 17.64
N THR A 303 -38.27 -23.86 18.18
CA THR A 303 -38.22 -24.10 19.63
C THR A 303 -36.86 -23.68 20.22
N SER A 304 -35.77 -23.70 19.46
CA SER A 304 -34.43 -23.31 19.95
C SER A 304 -34.23 -21.79 20.10
N ARG A 305 -35.17 -20.93 19.64
CA ARG A 305 -35.14 -19.48 19.81
C ARG A 305 -35.90 -18.95 21.04
N ARG A 306 -36.33 -19.81 21.95
CA ARG A 306 -37.06 -19.43 23.16
C ARG A 306 -36.40 -19.88 24.47
N PHE A 307 -35.05 -20.01 24.45
CA PHE A 307 -34.29 -20.12 25.70
C PHE A 307 -33.09 -19.17 25.64
#